data_a2f658b75d1b7de182319bfeee6530ac
#
_entry.id   a2f658b75d1b7de182319bfeee6530ac
#
_cell.length_a   1.000
_cell.length_b   1.000
_cell.length_c   1.000
_cell.angle_alpha   90.00
_cell.angle_beta   90.00
_cell.angle_gamma   90.00
#
_symmetry.space_group_name_H-M   'P 1'
#
loop_
_entity.id
_entity.type
_entity.pdbx_description
1 polymer ?
#
loop_
_entity_poly.entity_id
_entity_poly.type
_entity_poly.pdbx_seq_one_letter_code
_entity_poly.pdbx_strand_id
1 'polypeptide(L)'
;MRTLYDNAPLKEALAEAGLPVREFFTFTTERGDELNGYMLKPLDFDPAKRYPVLLTQYSGPGSQQVAEGWGPDWEDALVTHGYIVVCVDPRGTGYRGCMLHPPGSAPGRKTTLARYSVPPGIRSP
;
A
#
# COMPACT_ATOMS: atom_id res chain seq x y z
N MET A 1 18.70 12.81 -25.24
CA MET A 1 19.06 12.53 -23.84
C MET A 1 20.07 11.37 -23.84
N ARG A 2 21.22 11.48 -23.17
CA ARG A 2 22.26 10.43 -23.17
C ARG A 2 22.04 9.55 -21.94
N THR A 3 21.83 8.24 -22.14
CA THR A 3 21.80 7.27 -21.05
C THR A 3 23.21 7.12 -20.48
N LEU A 4 23.38 7.35 -19.19
CA LEU A 4 24.66 7.19 -18.50
C LEU A 4 24.82 5.77 -17.97
N TYR A 5 23.73 5.15 -17.52
CA TYR A 5 23.68 3.78 -17.01
C TYR A 5 22.25 3.24 -17.17
N ASP A 6 22.07 2.00 -17.62
CA ASP A 6 20.75 1.42 -17.88
C ASP A 6 20.29 0.39 -16.85
N ASN A 7 21.16 0.03 -15.88
CA ASN A 7 20.89 -0.97 -14.83
C ASN A 7 20.46 -2.36 -15.39
N ALA A 8 20.85 -2.72 -16.60
CA ALA A 8 20.41 -3.98 -17.21
C ALA A 8 20.71 -5.22 -16.33
N PRO A 9 21.92 -5.40 -15.75
CA PRO A 9 22.19 -6.55 -14.89
C PRO A 9 21.32 -6.62 -13.65
N LEU A 10 20.96 -5.45 -13.08
CA LEU A 10 20.08 -5.38 -11.92
C LEU A 10 18.64 -5.74 -12.29
N LYS A 11 18.16 -5.28 -13.44
CA LYS A 11 16.81 -5.63 -13.94
C LYS A 11 16.68 -7.13 -14.18
N GLU A 12 17.70 -7.75 -14.75
CA GLU A 12 17.74 -9.21 -14.96
C GLU A 12 17.70 -9.96 -13.63
N ALA A 13 18.55 -9.59 -12.67
CA ALA A 13 18.56 -10.20 -11.34
C ALA A 13 17.21 -10.06 -10.60
N LEU A 14 16.56 -8.92 -10.72
CA LEU A 14 15.24 -8.70 -10.12
C LEU A 14 14.14 -9.53 -10.82
N ALA A 15 14.22 -9.68 -12.13
CA ALA A 15 13.31 -10.51 -12.90
C ALA A 15 13.45 -12.00 -12.53
N GLU A 16 14.69 -12.47 -12.34
CA GLU A 16 14.98 -13.84 -11.88
C GLU A 16 14.50 -14.07 -10.43
N ALA A 17 14.65 -13.07 -9.55
CA ALA A 17 14.21 -13.15 -8.18
C ALA A 17 12.67 -13.21 -8.05
N GLY A 18 11.94 -12.78 -9.08
CA GLY A 18 10.48 -12.83 -9.09
C GLY A 18 9.87 -12.00 -7.95
N LEU A 19 10.17 -10.71 -7.90
CA LEU A 19 9.61 -9.86 -6.86
C LEU A 19 8.10 -9.66 -7.02
N PRO A 20 7.35 -9.59 -5.92
CA PRO A 20 5.93 -9.30 -5.95
C PRO A 20 5.67 -7.90 -6.53
N VAL A 21 4.58 -7.76 -7.27
CA VAL A 21 4.19 -6.49 -7.88
C VAL A 21 3.17 -5.78 -6.99
N ARG A 22 3.35 -4.47 -6.77
CA ARG A 22 2.39 -3.64 -6.06
C ARG A 22 1.14 -3.44 -6.91
N GLU A 23 0.02 -3.95 -6.45
CA GLU A 23 -1.29 -3.72 -7.04
C GLU A 23 -1.93 -2.50 -6.38
N PHE A 24 -1.99 -1.38 -7.08
CA PHE A 24 -2.62 -0.16 -6.56
C PHE A 24 -4.14 -0.22 -6.67
N PHE A 25 -4.82 0.28 -5.65
CA PHE A 25 -6.27 0.36 -5.62
C PHE A 25 -6.74 1.65 -4.93
N THR A 26 -7.98 2.01 -5.21
CA THR A 26 -8.67 3.13 -4.57
C THR A 26 -9.99 2.61 -3.99
N PHE A 27 -10.39 3.14 -2.84
CA PHE A 27 -11.68 2.80 -2.24
C PHE A 27 -12.30 4.03 -1.56
N THR A 28 -13.62 4.03 -1.49
CA THR A 28 -14.38 5.11 -0.85
C THR A 28 -14.80 4.69 0.55
N THR A 29 -14.54 5.55 1.53
CA THR A 29 -14.98 5.33 2.92
C THR A 29 -16.48 5.59 3.07
N GLU A 30 -17.08 5.15 4.19
CA GLU A 30 -18.47 5.45 4.53
C GLU A 30 -18.80 6.96 4.56
N ARG A 31 -17.80 7.80 4.73
CA ARG A 31 -17.93 9.27 4.73
C ARG A 31 -17.77 9.91 3.36
N GLY A 32 -17.56 9.11 2.32
CA GLY A 32 -17.36 9.59 0.96
C GLY A 32 -15.92 10.00 0.63
N ASP A 33 -14.95 9.79 1.53
CA ASP A 33 -13.54 10.08 1.23
C ASP A 33 -12.97 8.95 0.36
N GLU A 34 -12.33 9.31 -0.72
CA GLU A 34 -11.59 8.40 -1.58
C GLU A 34 -10.16 8.25 -1.06
N LEU A 35 -9.73 7.04 -0.77
CA LEU A 35 -8.40 6.71 -0.25
C LEU A 35 -7.66 5.81 -1.22
N ASN A 36 -6.32 5.90 -1.21
CA ASN A 36 -5.45 5.04 -1.99
C ASN A 36 -4.82 3.98 -1.12
N GLY A 37 -4.58 2.83 -1.73
CA GLY A 37 -3.81 1.75 -1.15
C GLY A 37 -3.02 1.00 -2.21
N TYR A 38 -2.11 0.16 -1.77
CA TYR A 38 -1.55 -0.90 -2.58
C TYR A 38 -1.58 -2.22 -1.82
N MET A 39 -1.51 -3.31 -2.56
CA MET A 39 -1.45 -4.67 -2.06
C MET A 39 -0.29 -5.41 -2.72
N LEU A 40 0.46 -6.15 -1.90
CA LEU A 40 1.45 -7.12 -2.33
C LEU A 40 0.92 -8.52 -2.04
N LYS A 41 0.98 -9.40 -3.03
CA LYS A 41 0.55 -10.81 -2.93
C LYS A 41 1.72 -11.73 -3.19
N PRO A 42 1.73 -12.94 -2.59
CA PRO A 42 2.66 -14.00 -2.98
C PRO A 42 2.60 -14.28 -4.48
N LEU A 43 3.73 -14.65 -5.07
CA LEU A 43 3.80 -14.97 -6.50
C LEU A 43 2.93 -16.17 -6.90
N ASP A 44 2.76 -17.11 -5.96
CA ASP A 44 1.91 -18.29 -6.08
C ASP A 44 0.51 -18.07 -5.47
N PHE A 45 0.03 -16.82 -5.44
CA PHE A 45 -1.26 -16.47 -4.85
C PHE A 45 -2.40 -17.28 -5.46
N ASP A 46 -3.13 -17.99 -4.60
CA ASP A 46 -4.31 -18.77 -4.94
C ASP A 46 -5.54 -18.20 -4.21
N PRO A 47 -6.54 -17.66 -4.90
CA PRO A 47 -7.73 -17.08 -4.28
C PRO A 47 -8.58 -18.07 -3.48
N ALA A 48 -8.35 -19.38 -3.63
CA ALA A 48 -9.03 -20.42 -2.85
C ALA A 48 -8.37 -20.65 -1.48
N LYS A 49 -7.14 -20.18 -1.28
CA LYS A 49 -6.41 -20.31 -0.01
C LYS A 49 -6.65 -19.11 0.89
N ARG A 50 -6.34 -19.31 2.18
CA ARG A 50 -6.33 -18.24 3.18
C ARG A 50 -4.90 -17.81 3.44
N TYR A 51 -4.69 -16.51 3.50
CA TYR A 51 -3.38 -15.91 3.78
C TYR A 51 -3.47 -14.99 4.99
N PRO A 52 -2.45 -14.93 5.83
CA PRO A 52 -2.34 -13.89 6.82
C PRO A 52 -2.16 -12.54 6.13
N VAL A 53 -2.87 -11.52 6.62
CA VAL A 53 -2.82 -10.17 6.04
C VAL A 53 -2.19 -9.23 7.05
N LEU A 54 -1.14 -8.52 6.62
CA LEU A 54 -0.56 -7.40 7.35
C LEU A 54 -1.04 -6.09 6.75
N LEU A 55 -1.72 -5.29 7.56
CA LEU A 55 -2.09 -3.92 7.19
C LEU A 55 -1.06 -2.95 7.73
N THR A 56 -0.46 -2.16 6.86
CA THR A 56 0.52 -1.12 7.20
C THR A 56 -0.04 0.26 6.93
N GLN A 57 0.28 1.22 7.79
CA GLN A 57 -0.02 2.63 7.59
C GLN A 57 0.87 3.48 8.49
N TYR A 58 1.33 4.62 8.02
CA TYR A 58 2.07 5.56 8.86
C TYR A 58 1.14 6.55 9.58
N SER A 59 0.11 7.03 8.92
CA SER A 59 -0.92 7.96 9.46
C SER A 59 -0.39 9.29 10.00
N GLY A 60 0.81 9.68 9.65
CA GLY A 60 1.37 10.97 10.02
C GLY A 60 0.85 12.11 9.13
N PRO A 61 0.75 13.34 9.65
CA PRO A 61 0.37 14.49 8.84
C PRO A 61 1.34 14.69 7.69
N GLY A 62 0.81 14.81 6.46
CA GLY A 62 1.61 15.06 5.26
C GLY A 62 2.53 13.92 4.83
N SER A 63 2.42 12.73 5.44
CA SER A 63 3.18 11.56 5.04
C SER A 63 2.38 10.70 4.08
N GLN A 64 2.96 10.41 2.92
CA GLN A 64 2.40 9.51 1.92
C GLN A 64 3.23 8.22 1.90
N GLN A 65 2.55 7.06 2.00
CA GLN A 65 3.17 5.75 1.90
C GLN A 65 2.83 5.07 0.57
N VAL A 66 1.62 5.37 0.04
CA VAL A 66 1.16 4.81 -1.23
C VAL A 66 1.76 5.61 -2.37
N ALA A 67 2.91 5.15 -2.87
CA ALA A 67 3.62 5.74 -3.98
C ALA A 67 4.22 4.66 -4.88
N GLU A 68 4.33 4.97 -6.17
CA GLU A 68 5.17 4.16 -7.05
C GLU A 68 6.63 4.30 -6.62
N GLY A 69 7.17 3.23 -6.08
CA GLY A 69 8.57 3.10 -5.72
C GLY A 69 9.21 1.96 -6.50
N TRP A 70 10.50 2.08 -6.76
CA TRP A 70 11.28 1.05 -7.40
C TRP A 70 12.22 0.39 -6.40
N GLY A 71 12.30 -0.95 -6.47
CA GLY A 71 13.22 -1.75 -5.67
C GLY A 71 12.52 -2.55 -4.55
N PRO A 72 13.20 -3.58 -4.07
CA PRO A 72 12.71 -4.42 -2.99
C PRO A 72 12.66 -3.65 -1.67
N ASP A 73 11.66 -3.99 -0.85
CA ASP A 73 11.46 -3.43 0.48
C ASP A 73 11.27 -4.59 1.49
N TRP A 74 11.25 -4.27 2.78
CA TRP A 74 11.01 -5.26 3.85
C TRP A 74 9.67 -6.00 3.68
N GLU A 75 8.69 -5.36 3.05
CA GLU A 75 7.39 -5.94 2.74
C GLU A 75 7.49 -7.15 1.81
N ASP A 76 8.42 -7.12 0.85
CA ASP A 76 8.64 -8.23 -0.08
C ASP A 76 9.10 -9.51 0.65
N ALA A 77 9.89 -9.35 1.70
CA ALA A 77 10.31 -10.48 2.53
C ALA A 77 9.12 -11.17 3.22
N LEU A 78 8.13 -10.43 3.68
CA LEU A 78 6.91 -11.00 4.25
C LEU A 78 6.06 -11.72 3.19
N VAL A 79 5.96 -11.13 2.02
CA VAL A 79 5.20 -11.72 0.91
C VAL A 79 5.81 -13.05 0.46
N THR A 80 7.14 -13.16 0.41
CA THR A 80 7.83 -14.44 0.13
C THR A 80 7.58 -15.50 1.21
N HIS A 81 7.21 -15.10 2.42
CA HIS A 81 6.79 -16.00 3.51
C HIS A 81 5.27 -16.29 3.52
N GLY A 82 4.56 -15.91 2.45
CA GLY A 82 3.15 -16.23 2.29
C GLY A 82 2.19 -15.24 2.96
N TYR A 83 2.64 -14.04 3.31
CA TYR A 83 1.75 -12.97 3.78
C TYR A 83 1.22 -12.15 2.61
N ILE A 84 0.02 -11.61 2.77
CA ILE A 84 -0.45 -10.48 1.95
C ILE A 84 -0.16 -9.20 2.73
N VAL A 85 0.51 -8.24 2.11
CA VAL A 85 0.75 -6.93 2.71
C VAL A 85 -0.12 -5.89 2.03
N VAL A 86 -0.83 -5.11 2.84
CA VAL A 86 -1.71 -4.03 2.37
C VAL A 86 -1.26 -2.73 3.02
N CYS A 87 -0.99 -1.71 2.22
CA CYS A 87 -0.69 -0.38 2.70
C CYS A 87 -1.81 0.58 2.28
N VAL A 88 -2.24 1.44 3.19
CA VAL A 88 -3.30 2.42 2.93
C VAL A 88 -2.89 3.78 3.45
N ASP A 89 -3.04 4.80 2.62
CA ASP A 89 -2.90 6.19 3.04
C ASP A 89 -4.21 6.69 3.65
N PRO A 90 -4.23 7.03 4.95
CA PRO A 90 -5.42 7.52 5.62
C PRO A 90 -5.71 8.97 5.25
N ARG A 91 -6.83 9.48 5.75
CA ARG A 91 -7.13 10.91 5.67
C ARG A 91 -6.05 11.75 6.33
N GLY A 92 -5.72 12.87 5.71
CA GLY A 92 -4.66 13.76 6.18
C GLY A 92 -3.28 13.49 5.59
N THR A 93 -3.18 12.49 4.74
CA THR A 93 -1.98 12.24 3.93
C THR A 93 -1.81 13.37 2.91
N GLY A 94 -0.58 13.77 2.63
CA GLY A 94 -0.26 14.81 1.65
C GLY A 94 -0.74 14.51 0.23
N TYR A 95 -0.64 15.51 -0.64
CA TYR A 95 -0.91 15.45 -2.09
C TYR A 95 -2.38 15.26 -2.52
N ARG A 96 -3.34 15.20 -1.59
CA ARG A 96 -4.78 15.11 -1.92
C ARG A 96 -5.58 16.41 -1.69
N GLY A 97 -4.87 17.54 -1.54
CA GLY A 97 -5.49 18.84 -1.29
C GLY A 97 -6.02 19.01 0.14
N CYS A 98 -6.46 20.22 0.47
CA CYS A 98 -6.94 20.60 1.81
C CYS A 98 -8.29 19.96 2.21
N MET A 99 -8.97 19.31 1.29
CA MET A 99 -10.29 18.69 1.54
C MET A 99 -10.23 17.49 2.50
N LEU A 100 -9.06 16.89 2.70
CA LEU A 100 -8.87 15.81 3.67
C LEU A 100 -8.64 16.31 5.11
N HIS A 101 -8.45 17.62 5.28
CA HIS A 101 -8.44 18.28 6.57
C HIS A 101 -9.68 19.19 6.67
N PRO A 102 -10.74 18.79 7.36
CA PRO A 102 -11.85 19.70 7.58
C PRO A 102 -11.35 20.96 8.30
N PRO A 103 -11.85 22.17 7.94
CA PRO A 103 -11.47 23.42 8.61
C PRO A 103 -11.67 23.28 10.12
N GLY A 104 -10.61 23.54 10.89
CA GLY A 104 -10.64 23.45 12.36
C GLY A 104 -10.15 22.13 12.96
N SER A 105 -9.74 21.14 12.17
CA SER A 105 -9.03 19.98 12.70
C SER A 105 -7.57 20.37 12.97
N ALA A 106 -7.22 20.55 14.23
CA ALA A 106 -5.85 20.75 14.65
C ALA A 106 -4.99 19.54 14.20
N PRO A 107 -3.74 19.75 13.73
CA PRO A 107 -2.83 18.66 13.47
C PRO A 107 -2.62 17.89 14.78
N GLY A 108 -2.92 16.60 14.79
CA GLY A 108 -2.69 15.73 15.94
C GLY A 108 -3.93 15.12 16.62
N ARG A 109 -5.15 15.37 16.17
CA ARG A 109 -6.28 14.60 16.65
C ARG A 109 -6.21 13.19 16.03
N LYS A 110 -5.83 12.21 16.84
CA LYS A 110 -5.87 10.78 16.50
C LYS A 110 -7.27 10.47 15.98
N THR A 111 -7.41 10.32 14.68
CA THR A 111 -8.66 9.85 14.09
C THR A 111 -8.75 8.38 14.49
N THR A 112 -9.69 8.06 15.35
CA THR A 112 -10.03 6.70 15.75
C THR A 112 -10.09 5.84 14.50
N LEU A 113 -9.40 4.70 14.54
CA LEU A 113 -9.40 3.67 13.50
C LEU A 113 -10.82 3.49 12.95
N ALA A 114 -11.06 4.04 11.77
CA ALA A 114 -12.25 3.68 11.02
C ALA A 114 -12.14 2.17 10.77
N ARG A 115 -13.20 1.42 11.06
CA ARG A 115 -13.27 0.01 10.69
C ARG A 115 -13.18 -0.04 9.17
N TYR A 116 -12.02 -0.42 8.67
CA TYR A 116 -11.84 -0.63 7.24
C TYR A 116 -12.59 -1.90 6.86
N SER A 117 -13.60 -1.75 6.03
CA SER A 117 -14.19 -2.91 5.37
C SER A 117 -13.13 -3.50 4.45
N VAL A 118 -12.71 -4.71 4.73
CA VAL A 118 -11.81 -5.45 3.85
C VAL A 118 -12.51 -5.61 2.50
N PRO A 119 -11.86 -5.31 1.36
CA PRO A 119 -12.46 -5.50 0.03
C PRO A 119 -13.03 -6.90 -0.13
N PRO A 120 -14.13 -7.10 -0.87
CA PRO A 120 -14.70 -8.42 -1.09
C PRO A 120 -13.64 -9.34 -1.74
N GLY A 121 -13.30 -10.42 -1.06
CA GLY A 121 -12.24 -11.35 -1.46
C GLY A 121 -11.22 -11.63 -0.37
N ILE A 122 -11.08 -10.77 0.63
CA ILE A 122 -10.23 -11.00 1.80
C ILE A 122 -11.14 -11.30 2.98
N ARG A 123 -11.33 -12.58 3.31
CA ARG A 123 -12.06 -12.99 4.52
C ARG A 123 -11.06 -13.18 5.65
N SER A 124 -11.33 -12.54 6.78
CA SER A 124 -10.67 -12.83 8.04
C SER A 124 -10.88 -14.30 8.43
N PRO A 125 -9.95 -14.91 9.16
CA PRO A 125 -10.07 -16.27 9.65
C PRO A 125 -11.24 -16.42 10.63
#